data_80b2fef0ae479b11ddb4bd1646c809a7
#
_entry.id   80b2fef0ae479b11ddb4bd1646c809a7
#
_cell.length_a   1.000
_cell.length_b   1.000
_cell.length_c   1.000
_cell.angle_alpha   90.00
_cell.angle_beta   90.00
_cell.angle_gamma   90.00
#
_symmetry.space_group_name_H-M   'P 1'
#
loop_
_entity.id
_entity.type
_entity.pdbx_description
1 polymer ?
#
loop_
_entity_poly.entity_id
_entity_poly.type
_entity_poly.pdbx_seq_one_letter_code
_entity_poly.pdbx_strand_id
1 'polypeptide(L)'
;MKKILLLSLAFTISFYNFGQLFSDNFDSYAVGSYLGPQSLTWSTWSGAEGGAEDATITTAQSSSNPHSIYFSSTAANGGPQDVVLKFGQLYNSGIFTLQNKFYVNTAKKAYYNIQGALTIGNLWALNVSLDAGSLIIDDGITSNLVSTNYPQATWFELKIVANLSLQVWKAYVDGVLVGTWTNGVNTVASADFFPTQNSQFYVDDVSFGHVAYTLQNLNAMVSQLNVGGNIAGQNVTPSVSIKNAGVTAITSFKVDVTYNGATTTQNITGVNLASLATYNVTMPSMLLVAGSQNVVATVYDINGGVDNDLSDNVLTTTINPVVPAAGKMVVSEEGTGTWCQWCPRGSVFLDDFKQKYDGFWA
;
A
#
# COMPACT_ATOMS: atom_id res chain seq x y z
N MET A 1 -29.01 -33.54 -35.17
CA MET A 1 -28.21 -33.67 -33.97
C MET A 1 -27.17 -32.54 -33.96
N LYS A 2 -27.43 -31.47 -33.19
CA LYS A 2 -26.51 -30.34 -33.05
C LYS A 2 -25.50 -30.69 -31.96
N LYS A 3 -24.20 -30.77 -32.30
CA LYS A 3 -23.12 -30.95 -31.34
C LYS A 3 -22.83 -29.61 -30.68
N ILE A 4 -23.11 -29.51 -29.38
CA ILE A 4 -22.71 -28.37 -28.53
C ILE A 4 -21.27 -28.61 -28.17
N LEU A 5 -20.36 -27.72 -28.63
CA LEU A 5 -18.97 -27.69 -28.26
C LEU A 5 -18.87 -26.90 -26.95
N LEU A 6 -18.70 -27.59 -25.83
CA LEU A 6 -18.36 -26.93 -24.55
C LEU A 6 -16.87 -26.49 -24.61
N LEU A 7 -16.66 -25.18 -24.71
CA LEU A 7 -15.37 -24.58 -24.56
C LEU A 7 -15.10 -24.42 -23.04
N SER A 8 -14.31 -25.35 -22.47
CA SER A 8 -13.84 -25.22 -21.09
C SER A 8 -12.75 -24.16 -21.04
N LEU A 9 -13.10 -22.97 -20.50
CA LEU A 9 -12.14 -21.92 -20.17
C LEU A 9 -11.31 -22.39 -18.97
N ALA A 10 -10.12 -22.88 -19.20
CA ALA A 10 -9.17 -23.21 -18.14
C ALA A 10 -8.65 -21.88 -17.55
N PHE A 11 -9.16 -21.51 -16.40
CA PHE A 11 -8.56 -20.46 -15.57
C PHE A 11 -7.23 -21.01 -15.03
N THR A 12 -6.12 -20.63 -15.62
CA THR A 12 -4.79 -20.85 -15.02
C THR A 12 -4.64 -19.87 -13.87
N ILE A 13 -4.94 -20.29 -12.65
CA ILE A 13 -4.54 -19.58 -11.44
C ILE A 13 -3.01 -19.73 -11.36
N SER A 14 -2.30 -18.67 -11.70
CA SER A 14 -0.87 -18.58 -11.44
C SER A 14 -0.67 -18.52 -9.93
N PHE A 15 -0.38 -19.65 -9.30
CA PHE A 15 0.18 -19.65 -7.95
C PHE A 15 1.57 -19.05 -8.06
N TYR A 16 1.74 -17.79 -7.69
CA TYR A 16 3.05 -17.27 -7.40
C TYR A 16 3.62 -18.13 -6.26
N ASN A 17 4.69 -18.88 -6.54
CA ASN A 17 5.43 -19.56 -5.52
C ASN A 17 6.01 -18.48 -4.59
N PHE A 18 5.30 -18.20 -3.52
CA PHE A 18 5.75 -17.42 -2.41
C PHE A 18 6.86 -18.24 -1.75
N GLY A 19 8.11 -17.83 -1.93
CA GLY A 19 9.25 -18.46 -1.28
C GLY A 19 9.21 -18.19 0.22
N GLN A 20 8.25 -18.81 0.92
CA GLN A 20 8.05 -18.63 2.35
C GLN A 20 9.32 -19.03 3.10
N LEU A 21 9.86 -18.09 3.87
CA LEU A 21 11.06 -18.28 4.69
C LEU A 21 10.71 -18.45 6.17
N PHE A 22 9.55 -17.92 6.57
CA PHE A 22 9.08 -17.91 7.95
C PHE A 22 7.56 -17.94 8.00
N SER A 23 7.01 -18.64 8.99
CA SER A 23 5.61 -18.53 9.41
C SER A 23 5.49 -18.80 10.90
N ASP A 24 4.59 -18.09 11.55
CA ASP A 24 4.27 -18.24 12.96
C ASP A 24 2.78 -17.99 13.17
N ASN A 25 2.08 -18.97 13.72
CA ASN A 25 0.68 -18.89 14.10
C ASN A 25 0.52 -18.88 15.63
N PHE A 26 1.60 -18.75 16.37
CA PHE A 26 1.69 -18.65 17.82
C PHE A 26 1.16 -19.86 18.62
N ASP A 27 0.65 -20.90 17.97
CA ASP A 27 0.00 -22.05 18.62
C ASP A 27 0.96 -22.92 19.46
N SER A 28 2.26 -22.88 19.12
CA SER A 28 3.29 -23.64 19.83
C SER A 28 3.76 -23.00 21.14
N TYR A 29 3.40 -21.73 21.40
CA TYR A 29 3.86 -20.98 22.57
C TYR A 29 2.92 -21.13 23.75
N ALA A 30 3.45 -20.98 24.96
CA ALA A 30 2.65 -21.11 26.18
C ALA A 30 1.75 -19.89 26.42
N VAL A 31 0.46 -20.11 26.67
CA VAL A 31 -0.51 -19.04 26.96
C VAL A 31 -0.08 -18.21 28.18
N GLY A 32 -0.21 -16.89 28.10
CA GLY A 32 0.13 -15.98 29.18
C GLY A 32 1.64 -15.70 29.32
N SER A 33 2.48 -16.36 28.52
CA SER A 33 3.91 -16.08 28.50
C SER A 33 4.24 -14.98 27.50
N TYR A 34 5.44 -14.43 27.60
CA TYR A 34 5.99 -13.49 26.64
C TYR A 34 6.51 -14.21 25.39
N LEU A 35 6.42 -13.55 24.23
CA LEU A 35 6.79 -14.10 22.93
C LEU A 35 8.31 -14.20 22.76
N GLY A 36 9.05 -13.12 23.03
CA GLY A 36 10.49 -13.03 22.75
C GLY A 36 11.32 -14.16 23.36
N PRO A 37 11.15 -14.53 24.67
CA PRO A 37 11.92 -15.63 25.28
C PRO A 37 11.68 -17.02 24.67
N GLN A 38 10.62 -17.18 23.88
CA GLN A 38 10.23 -18.45 23.25
C GLN A 38 10.59 -18.50 21.76
N SER A 39 11.09 -17.41 21.18
CA SER A 39 11.35 -17.30 19.74
C SER A 39 12.77 -16.78 19.48
N LEU A 40 13.40 -17.28 18.42
CA LEU A 40 14.68 -16.76 17.94
C LEU A 40 14.47 -15.65 16.89
N THR A 41 13.26 -15.49 16.38
CA THR A 41 12.92 -14.56 15.28
C THR A 41 12.25 -13.29 15.81
N TRP A 42 11.45 -13.43 16.87
CA TRP A 42 10.84 -12.31 17.57
C TRP A 42 11.76 -11.76 18.67
N SER A 43 11.72 -10.47 18.86
CA SER A 43 12.46 -9.74 19.88
C SER A 43 11.67 -8.51 20.31
N THR A 44 12.19 -7.72 21.23
CA THR A 44 11.66 -6.39 21.52
C THR A 44 12.56 -5.33 20.88
N TRP A 45 12.09 -4.08 20.80
CA TRP A 45 12.86 -2.96 20.27
C TRP A 45 14.22 -2.77 20.99
N SER A 46 14.19 -2.83 22.31
CA SER A 46 15.41 -2.71 23.11
C SER A 46 16.24 -4.02 23.20
N GLY A 47 15.68 -5.17 22.75
CA GLY A 47 16.26 -6.49 22.94
C GLY A 47 16.11 -7.04 24.36
N ALA A 48 15.24 -6.43 25.19
CA ALA A 48 14.94 -6.87 26.56
C ALA A 48 13.64 -7.68 26.57
N GLU A 49 13.72 -8.92 26.10
CA GLU A 49 12.58 -9.82 26.02
C GLU A 49 12.06 -10.25 27.41
N GLY A 50 10.77 -10.64 27.47
CA GLY A 50 10.14 -11.16 28.70
C GLY A 50 9.71 -10.10 29.69
N GLY A 51 9.53 -8.85 29.24
CA GLY A 51 9.09 -7.70 30.04
C GLY A 51 7.90 -6.96 29.45
N ALA A 52 7.64 -5.75 29.93
CA ALA A 52 6.51 -4.93 29.51
C ALA A 52 6.56 -4.50 28.03
N GLU A 53 7.74 -4.52 27.43
CA GLU A 53 7.96 -4.21 26.00
C GLU A 53 7.56 -5.39 25.09
N ASP A 54 7.43 -6.59 25.64
CA ASP A 54 7.13 -7.80 24.88
C ASP A 54 5.63 -8.06 24.72
N ALA A 55 5.23 -8.82 23.70
CA ALA A 55 3.86 -9.26 23.53
C ALA A 55 3.57 -10.53 24.34
N THR A 56 2.33 -10.68 24.77
CA THR A 56 1.85 -11.88 25.47
C THR A 56 1.04 -12.77 24.56
N ILE A 57 1.24 -14.09 24.72
CA ILE A 57 0.44 -15.12 24.03
C ILE A 57 -0.95 -15.19 24.68
N THR A 58 -2.00 -15.16 23.86
CA THR A 58 -3.38 -15.11 24.34
C THR A 58 -4.30 -16.06 23.57
N THR A 59 -5.39 -16.47 24.21
CA THR A 59 -6.52 -17.20 23.61
C THR A 59 -7.76 -16.33 23.45
N ALA A 60 -7.67 -15.02 23.76
CA ALA A 60 -8.84 -14.13 23.76
C ALA A 60 -9.42 -13.91 22.36
N GLN A 61 -8.57 -13.90 21.35
CA GLN A 61 -8.91 -13.91 19.92
C GLN A 61 -7.85 -14.75 19.21
N SER A 62 -8.22 -15.54 18.21
CA SER A 62 -7.28 -16.24 17.33
C SER A 62 -7.89 -16.40 15.94
N SER A 63 -7.08 -16.30 14.90
CA SER A 63 -7.45 -16.58 13.51
C SER A 63 -7.27 -18.06 13.20
N SER A 64 -6.06 -18.57 13.36
CA SER A 64 -5.80 -19.98 13.56
C SER A 64 -5.88 -20.29 15.07
N ASN A 65 -6.50 -21.41 15.44
CA ASN A 65 -6.68 -21.76 16.85
C ASN A 65 -5.44 -22.52 17.37
N PRO A 66 -5.05 -22.31 18.66
CA PRO A 66 -5.81 -21.56 19.68
C PRO A 66 -5.22 -20.19 20.05
N HIS A 67 -4.09 -19.77 19.52
CA HIS A 67 -3.32 -18.65 20.06
C HIS A 67 -3.15 -17.49 19.07
N SER A 68 -2.87 -16.30 19.62
CA SER A 68 -2.40 -15.10 18.93
C SER A 68 -1.56 -14.27 19.89
N ILE A 69 -1.04 -13.13 19.44
CA ILE A 69 -0.42 -12.10 20.29
C ILE A 69 -1.29 -10.86 20.40
N TYR A 70 -1.22 -10.21 21.56
CA TYR A 70 -2.07 -9.06 21.89
C TYR A 70 -1.27 -7.80 22.19
N PHE A 71 -1.76 -6.68 21.67
CA PHE A 71 -1.21 -5.33 21.84
C PHE A 71 -2.27 -4.35 22.32
N SER A 72 -1.91 -3.50 23.29
CA SER A 72 -2.79 -2.41 23.71
C SER A 72 -2.02 -1.26 24.32
N SER A 73 -2.52 -0.03 24.13
CA SER A 73 -2.02 1.15 24.81
C SER A 73 -3.10 2.21 24.97
N THR A 74 -3.11 2.86 26.15
CA THR A 74 -3.87 4.09 26.40
C THR A 74 -2.93 5.30 26.61
N ALA A 75 -1.62 5.05 26.65
CA ALA A 75 -0.62 6.09 26.88
C ALA A 75 -0.56 7.04 25.67
N ALA A 76 -0.38 8.33 25.92
CA ALA A 76 -0.32 9.36 24.90
C ALA A 76 0.78 9.11 23.85
N ASN A 77 1.90 8.52 24.27
CA ASN A 77 3.03 8.18 23.39
C ASN A 77 3.02 6.73 22.91
N GLY A 78 1.95 5.96 23.22
CA GLY A 78 1.92 4.53 22.91
C GLY A 78 2.71 3.67 23.89
N GLY A 79 3.03 2.45 23.46
CA GLY A 79 3.76 1.45 24.24
C GLY A 79 3.00 0.97 25.50
N PRO A 80 3.67 0.27 26.44
CA PRO A 80 5.11 -0.06 26.41
C PRO A 80 5.52 -1.19 25.44
N GLN A 81 4.57 -1.97 24.90
CA GLN A 81 4.89 -3.04 23.96
C GLN A 81 5.55 -2.47 22.70
N ASP A 82 6.60 -3.15 22.22
CA ASP A 82 7.40 -2.72 21.08
C ASP A 82 8.14 -3.95 20.54
N VAL A 83 7.49 -4.69 19.62
CA VAL A 83 7.86 -6.06 19.28
C VAL A 83 8.31 -6.18 17.84
N VAL A 84 9.50 -6.71 17.65
CA VAL A 84 10.20 -6.77 16.37
C VAL A 84 10.26 -8.18 15.83
N LEU A 85 9.73 -8.41 14.64
CA LEU A 85 9.97 -9.58 13.82
C LEU A 85 11.21 -9.36 12.96
N LYS A 86 12.30 -10.06 13.25
CA LYS A 86 13.55 -9.98 12.48
C LYS A 86 13.46 -10.83 11.21
N PHE A 87 13.79 -10.28 10.06
CA PHE A 87 13.81 -11.05 8.80
C PHE A 87 15.11 -11.84 8.57
N GLY A 88 16.04 -11.78 9.53
CA GLY A 88 17.30 -12.53 9.53
C GLY A 88 18.40 -11.91 8.69
N GLN A 89 18.09 -11.09 7.71
CA GLN A 89 19.04 -10.35 6.87
C GLN A 89 18.40 -9.09 6.26
N LEU A 90 19.23 -8.27 5.62
CA LEU A 90 18.77 -7.15 4.80
C LEU A 90 18.45 -7.65 3.38
N TYR A 91 17.20 -7.51 2.96
CA TYR A 91 16.78 -7.71 1.58
C TYR A 91 16.79 -6.37 0.84
N ASN A 92 17.45 -6.30 -0.31
CA ASN A 92 17.60 -5.10 -1.15
C ASN A 92 17.29 -5.37 -2.64
N SER A 93 16.83 -6.56 -2.99
CA SER A 93 16.46 -6.97 -4.33
C SER A 93 15.46 -8.12 -4.25
N GLY A 94 14.88 -8.52 -5.39
CA GLY A 94 13.85 -9.56 -5.44
C GLY A 94 12.47 -9.04 -4.99
N ILE A 95 11.56 -9.96 -4.76
CA ILE A 95 10.22 -9.69 -4.25
C ILE A 95 10.14 -10.21 -2.82
N PHE A 96 9.97 -9.31 -1.88
CA PHE A 96 9.71 -9.62 -0.48
C PHE A 96 8.20 -9.52 -0.21
N THR A 97 7.66 -10.45 0.55
CA THR A 97 6.25 -10.44 0.96
C THR A 97 6.16 -10.59 2.46
N LEU A 98 5.41 -9.72 3.11
CA LEU A 98 5.00 -9.84 4.51
C LEU A 98 3.48 -9.97 4.55
N GLN A 99 2.99 -10.95 5.28
CA GLN A 99 1.57 -11.24 5.43
C GLN A 99 1.25 -11.47 6.90
N ASN A 100 0.23 -10.79 7.39
CA ASN A 100 -0.21 -10.88 8.78
C ASN A 100 -1.73 -10.89 8.82
N LYS A 101 -2.31 -11.54 9.81
CA LYS A 101 -3.71 -11.34 10.16
C LYS A 101 -3.84 -10.42 11.34
N PHE A 102 -4.79 -9.49 11.25
CA PHE A 102 -5.11 -8.53 12.28
C PHE A 102 -6.56 -8.70 12.74
N TYR A 103 -6.78 -8.54 14.04
CA TYR A 103 -8.10 -8.28 14.62
C TYR A 103 -7.99 -6.96 15.39
N VAL A 104 -8.63 -5.90 14.90
CA VAL A 104 -8.64 -4.59 15.55
C VAL A 104 -10.01 -4.35 16.15
N ASN A 105 -10.06 -4.12 17.46
CA ASN A 105 -11.33 -3.87 18.15
C ASN A 105 -12.02 -2.61 17.61
N THR A 106 -13.35 -2.57 17.68
CA THR A 106 -14.14 -1.44 17.18
C THR A 106 -13.68 -0.11 17.79
N ALA A 107 -13.49 0.91 16.93
CA ALA A 107 -12.99 2.23 17.27
C ALA A 107 -11.60 2.26 17.94
N LYS A 108 -10.81 1.20 17.73
CA LYS A 108 -9.43 1.10 18.21
C LYS A 108 -8.45 1.19 17.04
N LYS A 109 -7.15 1.28 17.41
CA LYS A 109 -6.04 1.44 16.49
C LYS A 109 -5.14 0.22 16.51
N ALA A 110 -4.39 0.05 15.43
CA ALA A 110 -3.20 -0.78 15.34
C ALA A 110 -2.14 -0.07 14.50
N TYR A 111 -0.89 -0.39 14.74
CA TYR A 111 0.23 0.15 13.98
C TYR A 111 1.35 -0.88 13.90
N TYR A 112 1.96 -0.96 12.76
CA TYR A 112 3.28 -1.55 12.57
C TYR A 112 4.05 -0.81 11.50
N ASN A 113 5.36 -1.01 11.48
CA ASN A 113 6.24 -0.48 10.45
C ASN A 113 7.17 -1.57 9.91
N ILE A 114 7.73 -1.32 8.72
CA ILE A 114 8.80 -2.14 8.15
C ILE A 114 10.09 -1.33 8.22
N GLN A 115 11.11 -1.91 8.83
CA GLN A 115 12.44 -1.31 8.96
C GLN A 115 13.28 -1.63 7.72
N GLY A 116 13.92 -0.61 7.16
CA GLY A 116 14.79 -0.71 5.98
C GLY A 116 16.26 -0.97 6.29
N ALA A 117 16.65 -1.10 7.57
CA ALA A 117 18.01 -1.35 8.01
C ALA A 117 18.07 -2.47 9.05
N LEU A 118 19.22 -3.17 9.15
CA LEU A 118 19.43 -4.20 10.18
C LEU A 118 19.46 -3.62 11.61
N THR A 119 19.96 -2.39 11.75
CA THR A 119 19.89 -1.69 13.02
C THR A 119 18.48 -1.08 13.15
N ILE A 120 17.73 -1.55 14.12
CA ILE A 120 16.38 -1.10 14.44
C ILE A 120 16.41 0.41 14.72
N GLY A 121 15.43 1.15 14.18
CA GLY A 121 15.31 2.59 14.38
C GLY A 121 16.16 3.47 13.46
N ASN A 122 16.99 2.89 12.58
CA ASN A 122 17.83 3.70 11.68
C ASN A 122 17.11 4.13 10.41
N LEU A 123 16.19 3.30 9.88
CA LEU A 123 15.54 3.58 8.61
C LEU A 123 14.16 2.90 8.57
N TRP A 124 13.12 3.69 8.37
CA TRP A 124 11.76 3.19 8.12
C TRP A 124 11.53 3.06 6.62
N ALA A 125 11.10 1.88 6.19
CA ALA A 125 10.72 1.64 4.81
C ALA A 125 9.22 1.83 4.58
N LEU A 126 8.38 1.55 5.60
CA LEU A 126 6.93 1.66 5.51
C LEU A 126 6.32 1.85 6.89
N ASN A 127 5.29 2.69 6.98
CA ASN A 127 4.40 2.80 8.12
C ASN A 127 2.99 2.34 7.74
N VAL A 128 2.36 1.55 8.57
CA VAL A 128 1.00 1.04 8.39
C VAL A 128 0.17 1.41 9.61
N SER A 129 -0.80 2.27 9.41
CA SER A 129 -1.72 2.76 10.44
C SER A 129 -3.12 2.24 10.19
N LEU A 130 -3.70 1.61 11.20
CA LEU A 130 -5.08 1.15 11.24
C LEU A 130 -5.81 1.98 12.30
N ASP A 131 -6.73 2.86 11.90
CA ASP A 131 -7.42 3.77 12.82
C ASP A 131 -8.94 3.73 12.59
N ALA A 132 -9.66 3.12 13.52
CA ALA A 132 -11.13 3.07 13.55
C ALA A 132 -11.78 2.70 12.21
N GLY A 133 -11.20 1.72 11.50
CA GLY A 133 -11.69 1.21 10.21
C GLY A 133 -11.01 1.81 8.98
N SER A 134 -10.12 2.79 9.15
CA SER A 134 -9.30 3.36 8.07
C SER A 134 -7.89 2.77 8.09
N LEU A 135 -7.42 2.28 6.95
CA LEU A 135 -6.04 1.85 6.70
C LEU A 135 -5.31 2.95 5.94
N ILE A 136 -4.20 3.42 6.49
CA ILE A 136 -3.32 4.40 5.87
C ILE A 136 -1.91 3.82 5.82
N ILE A 137 -1.27 3.92 4.66
CA ILE A 137 0.11 3.53 4.44
C ILE A 137 0.91 4.75 3.98
N ASP A 138 2.09 4.94 4.55
CA ASP A 138 3.09 5.93 4.13
C ASP A 138 4.51 5.31 4.17
N ASP A 139 5.47 5.92 3.47
CA ASP A 139 6.87 5.51 3.45
C ASP A 139 7.79 6.42 4.30
N GLY A 140 7.18 7.25 5.16
CA GLY A 140 7.90 8.23 5.98
C GLY A 140 8.28 9.51 5.23
N ILE A 141 8.12 9.53 3.90
CA ILE A 141 8.38 10.68 3.01
C ILE A 141 7.07 11.17 2.42
N THR A 142 6.31 10.25 1.80
CA THR A 142 5.02 10.50 1.17
C THR A 142 3.91 9.92 2.06
N SER A 143 3.02 10.78 2.53
CA SER A 143 1.85 10.38 3.31
C SER A 143 0.72 9.91 2.39
N ASN A 144 -0.14 9.03 2.93
CA ASN A 144 -1.34 8.54 2.23
C ASN A 144 -1.07 7.89 0.87
N LEU A 145 0.02 7.12 0.74
CA LEU A 145 0.28 6.28 -0.43
C LEU A 145 -0.88 5.30 -0.69
N VAL A 146 -1.49 4.81 0.39
CA VAL A 146 -2.74 4.05 0.38
C VAL A 146 -3.65 4.64 1.45
N SER A 147 -4.92 4.86 1.10
CA SER A 147 -5.99 5.21 2.03
C SER A 147 -7.23 4.42 1.64
N THR A 148 -7.64 3.49 2.50
CA THR A 148 -8.79 2.59 2.28
C THR A 148 -9.40 2.17 3.61
N ASN A 149 -10.47 1.36 3.56
CA ASN A 149 -11.09 0.81 4.75
C ASN A 149 -10.63 -0.63 5.00
N TYR A 150 -10.68 -1.05 6.28
CA TYR A 150 -10.52 -2.43 6.71
C TYR A 150 -11.67 -2.83 7.65
N PRO A 151 -12.01 -4.14 7.75
CA PRO A 151 -13.08 -4.60 8.64
C PRO A 151 -12.62 -4.57 10.12
N GLN A 152 -13.46 -4.03 11.03
CA GLN A 152 -13.18 -3.99 12.47
C GLN A 152 -13.86 -5.15 13.20
N ALA A 153 -13.34 -5.51 14.37
CA ALA A 153 -13.83 -6.58 15.22
C ALA A 153 -14.05 -7.91 14.48
N THR A 154 -13.22 -8.17 13.49
CA THR A 154 -13.12 -9.44 12.77
C THR A 154 -11.70 -9.60 12.24
N TRP A 155 -11.26 -10.83 12.02
CA TRP A 155 -9.96 -11.10 11.42
C TRP A 155 -9.95 -10.72 9.94
N PHE A 156 -8.88 -10.07 9.50
CA PHE A 156 -8.59 -9.81 8.11
C PHE A 156 -7.09 -9.99 7.84
N GLU A 157 -6.76 -10.29 6.60
CA GLU A 157 -5.38 -10.40 6.14
C GLU A 157 -4.90 -9.05 5.60
N LEU A 158 -3.74 -8.61 6.04
CA LEU A 158 -2.99 -7.52 5.41
C LEU A 158 -1.70 -8.09 4.83
N LYS A 159 -1.53 -7.95 3.52
CA LYS A 159 -0.34 -8.40 2.80
C LYS A 159 0.35 -7.24 2.11
N ILE A 160 1.64 -7.11 2.38
CA ILE A 160 2.55 -6.17 1.69
C ILE A 160 3.46 -6.98 0.78
N VAL A 161 3.50 -6.61 -0.50
CA VAL A 161 4.40 -7.18 -1.51
C VAL A 161 5.34 -6.09 -1.98
N ALA A 162 6.61 -6.20 -1.65
CA ALA A 162 7.66 -5.25 -2.00
C ALA A 162 8.53 -5.83 -3.11
N ASN A 163 8.32 -5.41 -4.36
CA ASN A 163 9.30 -5.68 -5.41
C ASN A 163 10.46 -4.69 -5.25
N LEU A 164 11.47 -5.11 -4.51
CA LEU A 164 12.63 -4.29 -4.16
C LEU A 164 13.48 -3.98 -5.40
N SER A 165 13.53 -4.92 -6.38
CA SER A 165 14.22 -4.72 -7.65
C SER A 165 13.53 -3.67 -8.53
N LEU A 166 12.21 -3.63 -8.57
CA LEU A 166 11.42 -2.64 -9.30
C LEU A 166 11.14 -1.37 -8.49
N GLN A 167 11.36 -1.40 -7.17
CA GLN A 167 11.00 -0.32 -6.25
C GLN A 167 9.48 -0.06 -6.21
N VAL A 168 8.68 -1.06 -6.51
CA VAL A 168 7.21 -0.98 -6.55
C VAL A 168 6.62 -1.89 -5.49
N TRP A 169 5.79 -1.30 -4.66
CA TRP A 169 5.14 -1.97 -3.55
C TRP A 169 3.64 -2.04 -3.77
N LYS A 170 3.03 -3.08 -3.23
CA LYS A 170 1.59 -3.33 -3.31
C LYS A 170 1.06 -3.73 -1.94
N ALA A 171 -0.15 -3.26 -1.61
CA ALA A 171 -0.88 -3.69 -0.41
C ALA A 171 -2.17 -4.39 -0.81
N TYR A 172 -2.51 -5.41 -0.04
CA TYR A 172 -3.74 -6.20 -0.22
C TYR A 172 -4.44 -6.35 1.13
N VAL A 173 -5.77 -6.20 1.13
CA VAL A 173 -6.65 -6.52 2.25
C VAL A 173 -7.54 -7.68 1.81
N ASP A 174 -7.52 -8.80 2.53
CA ASP A 174 -8.26 -10.03 2.21
C ASP A 174 -8.08 -10.46 0.73
N GLY A 175 -6.84 -10.38 0.24
CA GLY A 175 -6.48 -10.72 -1.14
C GLY A 175 -6.85 -9.67 -2.20
N VAL A 176 -7.58 -8.60 -1.83
CA VAL A 176 -7.94 -7.50 -2.74
C VAL A 176 -6.81 -6.47 -2.77
N LEU A 177 -6.31 -6.13 -3.96
CA LEU A 177 -5.32 -5.06 -4.15
C LEU A 177 -5.94 -3.70 -3.76
N VAL A 178 -5.35 -3.03 -2.77
CA VAL A 178 -5.83 -1.72 -2.28
C VAL A 178 -4.87 -0.58 -2.61
N GLY A 179 -3.67 -0.87 -3.05
CA GLY A 179 -2.72 0.16 -3.49
C GLY A 179 -1.49 -0.40 -4.19
N THR A 180 -0.94 0.41 -5.10
CA THR A 180 0.34 0.21 -5.77
C THR A 180 1.08 1.55 -5.78
N TRP A 181 2.36 1.56 -5.37
CA TRP A 181 3.16 2.79 -5.32
C TRP A 181 4.64 2.51 -5.53
N THR A 182 5.39 3.54 -5.90
CA THR A 182 6.86 3.53 -5.84
C THR A 182 7.28 3.92 -4.44
N ASN A 183 8.05 3.07 -3.77
CA ASN A 183 8.49 3.31 -2.39
C ASN A 183 9.83 4.05 -2.36
N GLY A 184 9.98 4.98 -1.43
CA GLY A 184 11.22 5.76 -1.27
C GLY A 184 12.39 4.92 -0.76
N VAL A 185 12.11 3.96 0.14
CA VAL A 185 13.12 3.03 0.70
C VAL A 185 12.82 1.62 0.19
N ASN A 186 13.79 1.00 -0.49
CA ASN A 186 13.62 -0.31 -1.13
C ASN A 186 14.55 -1.37 -0.54
N THR A 187 14.66 -1.35 0.77
CA THR A 187 15.30 -2.38 1.60
C THR A 187 14.38 -2.76 2.75
N VAL A 188 14.41 -4.01 3.19
CA VAL A 188 13.63 -4.50 4.34
C VAL A 188 14.48 -5.45 5.20
N ALA A 189 14.38 -5.32 6.52
CA ALA A 189 15.16 -6.10 7.48
C ALA A 189 14.35 -6.63 8.68
N SER A 190 13.26 -5.95 9.06
CA SER A 190 12.38 -6.36 10.16
C SER A 190 11.02 -5.68 10.02
N ALA A 191 10.02 -6.19 10.76
CA ALA A 191 8.76 -5.50 11.02
C ALA A 191 8.65 -5.23 12.52
N ASP A 192 8.15 -4.07 12.89
CA ASP A 192 7.99 -3.63 14.27
C ASP A 192 6.52 -3.33 14.55
N PHE A 193 5.97 -3.98 15.58
CA PHE A 193 4.58 -3.87 16.01
C PHE A 193 4.51 -3.06 17.30
N PHE A 194 3.93 -1.88 17.21
CA PHE A 194 3.89 -0.89 18.29
C PHE A 194 2.46 -0.39 18.55
N PRO A 195 1.89 -0.53 19.77
CA PRO A 195 0.58 0.00 20.08
C PRO A 195 0.68 1.52 20.33
N THR A 196 0.17 2.32 19.40
CA THR A 196 -0.02 3.77 19.57
C THR A 196 -1.14 4.07 20.57
N GLN A 197 -1.35 5.35 20.91
CA GLN A 197 -2.46 5.72 21.80
C GLN A 197 -3.81 5.20 21.26
N ASN A 198 -4.63 4.62 22.14
CA ASN A 198 -5.93 4.01 21.85
C ASN A 198 -5.84 2.70 21.03
N SER A 199 -4.67 2.07 20.94
CA SER A 199 -4.54 0.76 20.29
C SER A 199 -5.15 -0.36 21.14
N GLN A 200 -5.81 -1.29 20.45
CA GLN A 200 -6.24 -2.58 20.99
C GLN A 200 -6.44 -3.56 19.82
N PHE A 201 -5.44 -4.43 19.60
CA PHE A 201 -5.44 -5.33 18.46
C PHE A 201 -4.73 -6.63 18.76
N TYR A 202 -5.02 -7.63 17.94
CA TYR A 202 -4.38 -8.95 17.94
C TYR A 202 -3.72 -9.19 16.60
N VAL A 203 -2.63 -9.97 16.60
CA VAL A 203 -1.90 -10.39 15.41
C VAL A 203 -1.78 -11.90 15.42
N ASP A 204 -2.00 -12.53 14.27
CA ASP A 204 -1.92 -13.97 14.07
C ASP A 204 -1.45 -14.31 12.65
N ASP A 205 -1.11 -15.57 12.40
CA ASP A 205 -0.75 -16.11 11.07
C ASP A 205 0.27 -15.21 10.34
N VAL A 206 1.36 -14.86 11.02
CA VAL A 206 2.41 -14.00 10.47
C VAL A 206 3.33 -14.83 9.59
N SER A 207 3.60 -14.37 8.37
CA SER A 207 4.56 -15.02 7.49
C SER A 207 5.30 -14.00 6.64
N PHE A 208 6.54 -14.32 6.29
CA PHE A 208 7.26 -13.60 5.25
C PHE A 208 7.99 -14.56 4.32
N GLY A 209 8.26 -14.06 3.12
CA GLY A 209 9.00 -14.80 2.11
C GLY A 209 9.72 -13.87 1.16
N HIS A 210 10.65 -14.47 0.41
CA HIS A 210 11.45 -13.77 -0.60
C HIS A 210 11.66 -14.65 -1.80
N VAL A 211 11.52 -14.07 -2.99
CA VAL A 211 11.88 -14.72 -4.27
C VAL A 211 12.77 -13.79 -5.08
N ALA A 212 13.71 -14.39 -5.81
CA ALA A 212 14.54 -13.64 -6.75
C ALA A 212 13.66 -13.02 -7.85
N TYR A 213 14.01 -11.81 -8.27
CA TYR A 213 13.39 -11.12 -9.39
C TYR A 213 14.46 -10.61 -10.34
N THR A 214 14.29 -10.91 -11.63
CA THR A 214 15.16 -10.43 -12.68
C THR A 214 14.38 -9.51 -13.60
N LEU A 215 14.90 -8.30 -13.83
CA LEU A 215 14.29 -7.36 -14.76
C LEU A 215 14.18 -7.97 -16.15
N GLN A 216 13.06 -7.79 -16.80
CA GLN A 216 12.83 -8.19 -18.18
C GLN A 216 13.69 -7.36 -19.15
N ASN A 217 13.84 -7.84 -20.38
CA ASN A 217 14.63 -7.09 -21.35
C ASN A 217 13.96 -5.76 -21.74
N LEU A 218 12.71 -5.80 -22.18
CA LEU A 218 11.89 -4.64 -22.51
C LEU A 218 10.57 -4.75 -21.74
N ASN A 219 10.34 -3.86 -20.79
CA ASN A 219 9.12 -3.84 -20.00
C ASN A 219 8.79 -2.41 -19.55
N ALA A 220 7.56 -1.95 -19.79
CA ALA A 220 7.02 -0.71 -19.26
C ALA A 220 5.81 -1.03 -18.40
N MET A 221 5.78 -0.53 -17.17
CA MET A 221 4.64 -0.72 -16.27
C MET A 221 3.93 0.60 -15.98
N VAL A 222 2.62 0.52 -15.75
CA VAL A 222 1.86 1.62 -15.14
C VAL A 222 2.07 1.56 -13.63
N SER A 223 2.92 2.43 -13.10
CA SER A 223 3.27 2.43 -11.67
C SER A 223 2.34 3.28 -10.81
N GLN A 224 1.65 4.28 -11.41
CA GLN A 224 0.69 5.12 -10.71
C GLN A 224 -0.33 5.71 -11.69
N LEU A 225 -1.57 5.88 -11.22
CA LEU A 225 -2.65 6.59 -11.89
C LEU A 225 -3.29 7.56 -10.90
N ASN A 226 -3.15 8.86 -11.16
CA ASN A 226 -3.77 9.91 -10.37
C ASN A 226 -4.84 10.61 -11.21
N VAL A 227 -6.08 10.59 -10.73
CA VAL A 227 -7.22 11.21 -11.44
C VAL A 227 -7.35 12.71 -11.16
N GLY A 228 -6.94 13.17 -9.96
CA GLY A 228 -6.84 14.59 -9.65
C GLY A 228 -8.13 15.29 -9.21
N GLY A 229 -9.24 14.56 -8.98
CA GLY A 229 -10.49 15.20 -8.54
C GLY A 229 -11.49 14.21 -7.98
N ASN A 230 -12.59 14.73 -7.38
CA ASN A 230 -13.61 13.91 -6.72
C ASN A 230 -15.03 14.52 -6.78
N ILE A 231 -15.29 15.48 -7.67
CA ILE A 231 -16.60 16.13 -7.78
C ILE A 231 -17.20 15.85 -9.15
N ALA A 232 -18.46 15.38 -9.18
CA ALA A 232 -19.21 15.19 -10.41
C ALA A 232 -19.42 16.53 -11.13
N GLY A 233 -19.14 16.57 -12.43
CA GLY A 233 -19.15 17.79 -13.23
C GLY A 233 -17.82 18.57 -13.24
N GLN A 234 -16.82 18.15 -12.50
CA GLN A 234 -15.47 18.72 -12.52
C GLN A 234 -14.68 18.18 -13.73
N ASN A 235 -13.98 19.08 -14.44
CA ASN A 235 -12.97 18.67 -15.40
C ASN A 235 -11.65 18.44 -14.66
N VAL A 236 -11.06 17.27 -14.86
CA VAL A 236 -9.79 16.89 -14.26
C VAL A 236 -8.79 16.49 -15.35
N THR A 237 -7.53 16.65 -15.06
CA THR A 237 -6.42 16.27 -15.94
C THR A 237 -5.65 15.12 -15.29
N PRO A 238 -5.95 13.85 -15.64
CA PRO A 238 -5.27 12.72 -15.02
C PRO A 238 -3.77 12.71 -15.35
N SER A 239 -2.99 12.14 -14.45
CA SER A 239 -1.59 11.82 -14.69
C SER A 239 -1.32 10.32 -14.52
N VAL A 240 -0.48 9.78 -15.40
CA VAL A 240 -0.09 8.38 -15.41
C VAL A 240 1.42 8.29 -15.31
N SER A 241 1.93 7.58 -14.30
CA SER A 241 3.36 7.35 -14.14
C SER A 241 3.73 6.02 -14.80
N ILE A 242 4.59 6.10 -15.81
CA ILE A 242 5.13 4.95 -16.53
C ILE A 242 6.56 4.71 -16.06
N LYS A 243 6.82 3.52 -15.53
CA LYS A 243 8.14 3.08 -15.10
C LYS A 243 8.75 2.14 -16.12
N ASN A 244 10.02 2.34 -16.45
CA ASN A 244 10.79 1.34 -17.18
C ASN A 244 11.15 0.19 -16.23
N ALA A 245 10.38 -0.89 -16.29
CA ALA A 245 10.57 -2.10 -15.51
C ALA A 245 11.50 -3.11 -16.16
N GLY A 246 12.11 -2.73 -17.30
CA GLY A 246 13.09 -3.52 -18.05
C GLY A 246 14.52 -2.98 -17.96
N VAL A 247 15.45 -3.68 -18.59
CA VAL A 247 16.86 -3.27 -18.68
C VAL A 247 17.13 -2.36 -19.88
N THR A 248 16.31 -2.47 -20.95
CA THR A 248 16.45 -1.66 -22.18
C THR A 248 15.82 -0.28 -21.97
N ALA A 249 16.51 0.78 -22.34
CA ALA A 249 15.94 2.13 -22.28
C ALA A 249 14.71 2.27 -23.20
N ILE A 250 13.67 2.92 -22.68
CA ILE A 250 12.44 3.19 -23.42
C ILE A 250 12.54 4.56 -24.08
N THR A 251 12.35 4.60 -25.40
CA THR A 251 12.45 5.80 -26.22
C THR A 251 11.10 6.28 -26.76
N SER A 252 10.12 5.36 -26.79
CA SER A 252 8.74 5.65 -27.20
C SER A 252 7.76 4.66 -26.59
N PHE A 253 6.53 5.11 -26.37
CA PHE A 253 5.40 4.30 -25.87
C PHE A 253 4.08 5.04 -26.07
N LYS A 254 2.97 4.32 -25.94
CA LYS A 254 1.62 4.90 -25.90
C LYS A 254 0.97 4.64 -24.56
N VAL A 255 0.14 5.61 -24.12
CA VAL A 255 -0.66 5.49 -22.91
C VAL A 255 -2.11 5.80 -23.25
N ASP A 256 -2.98 4.87 -22.89
CA ASP A 256 -4.44 5.05 -22.91
C ASP A 256 -4.95 5.26 -21.49
N VAL A 257 -5.94 6.18 -21.35
CA VAL A 257 -6.79 6.24 -20.17
C VAL A 257 -8.24 6.08 -20.63
N THR A 258 -8.90 5.05 -20.09
CA THR A 258 -10.30 4.74 -20.32
C THR A 258 -11.12 5.11 -19.11
N TYR A 259 -12.14 5.95 -19.31
CA TYR A 259 -13.09 6.37 -18.27
C TYR A 259 -14.47 6.55 -18.87
N ASN A 260 -15.53 6.06 -18.19
CA ASN A 260 -16.92 6.19 -18.61
C ASN A 260 -17.15 5.84 -20.11
N GLY A 261 -16.51 4.75 -20.57
CA GLY A 261 -16.61 4.25 -21.94
C GLY A 261 -15.85 5.06 -23.02
N ALA A 262 -15.18 6.14 -22.64
CA ALA A 262 -14.32 6.92 -23.53
C ALA A 262 -12.83 6.61 -23.26
N THR A 263 -12.02 6.50 -24.32
CA THR A 263 -10.58 6.31 -24.24
C THR A 263 -9.86 7.51 -24.82
N THR A 264 -8.88 8.02 -24.09
CA THR A 264 -7.94 9.06 -24.57
C THR A 264 -6.55 8.47 -24.65
N THR A 265 -5.80 8.82 -25.70
CA THR A 265 -4.45 8.30 -25.96
C THR A 265 -3.42 9.42 -25.98
N GLN A 266 -2.26 9.15 -25.36
CA GLN A 266 -1.05 9.96 -25.52
C GLN A 266 0.05 9.14 -26.19
N ASN A 267 0.68 9.71 -27.21
CA ASN A 267 1.84 9.15 -27.90
C ASN A 267 3.10 9.86 -27.39
N ILE A 268 3.99 9.13 -26.76
CA ILE A 268 5.25 9.64 -26.21
C ILE A 268 6.39 9.15 -27.10
N THR A 269 7.18 10.09 -27.61
CA THR A 269 8.34 9.79 -28.49
C THR A 269 9.51 10.69 -28.12
N GLY A 270 10.73 10.26 -28.46
CA GLY A 270 11.94 11.06 -28.26
C GLY A 270 12.37 11.16 -26.80
N VAL A 271 11.87 10.29 -25.93
CA VAL A 271 12.31 10.18 -24.53
C VAL A 271 13.53 9.25 -24.44
N ASN A 272 14.21 9.26 -23.30
CA ASN A 272 15.25 8.30 -22.94
C ASN A 272 15.03 7.88 -21.51
N LEU A 273 14.05 7.00 -21.31
CA LEU A 273 13.69 6.50 -20.00
C LEU A 273 14.60 5.31 -19.64
N ALA A 274 15.61 5.57 -18.82
CA ALA A 274 16.54 4.55 -18.37
C ALA A 274 15.84 3.48 -17.51
N SER A 275 16.48 2.31 -17.34
CA SER A 275 16.00 1.25 -16.44
C SER A 275 15.66 1.82 -15.06
N LEU A 276 14.52 1.42 -14.49
CA LEU A 276 13.94 1.85 -13.21
C LEU A 276 13.51 3.33 -13.15
N ALA A 277 13.76 4.13 -14.16
CA ALA A 277 13.28 5.51 -14.21
C ALA A 277 11.77 5.56 -14.47
N THR A 278 11.15 6.67 -14.05
CA THR A 278 9.70 6.92 -14.23
C THR A 278 9.49 8.16 -15.09
N TYR A 279 8.49 8.10 -15.97
CA TYR A 279 8.03 9.20 -16.79
C TYR A 279 6.55 9.49 -16.49
N ASN A 280 6.24 10.75 -16.17
CA ASN A 280 4.87 11.17 -15.87
C ASN A 280 4.20 11.71 -17.14
N VAL A 281 3.12 11.06 -17.55
CA VAL A 281 2.29 11.44 -18.69
C VAL A 281 1.09 12.22 -18.19
N THR A 282 0.93 13.45 -18.67
CA THR A 282 -0.28 14.24 -18.46
C THR A 282 -1.31 13.87 -19.53
N MET A 283 -2.47 13.36 -19.11
CA MET A 283 -3.53 12.96 -20.02
C MET A 283 -4.43 14.12 -20.40
N PRO A 284 -5.19 14.04 -21.51
CA PRO A 284 -6.24 14.98 -21.82
C PRO A 284 -7.27 15.09 -20.69
N SER A 285 -7.86 16.29 -20.54
CA SER A 285 -8.89 16.53 -19.54
C SER A 285 -10.10 15.63 -19.75
N MET A 286 -10.67 15.14 -18.65
CA MET A 286 -11.91 14.36 -18.64
C MET A 286 -12.92 14.93 -17.63
N LEU A 287 -14.22 14.82 -17.95
CA LEU A 287 -15.31 15.28 -17.10
C LEU A 287 -15.72 14.16 -16.15
N LEU A 288 -15.67 14.40 -14.84
CA LEU A 288 -16.07 13.43 -13.82
C LEU A 288 -17.60 13.26 -13.79
N VAL A 289 -18.06 12.02 -13.78
CA VAL A 289 -19.50 11.63 -13.71
C VAL A 289 -19.81 11.07 -12.33
N ALA A 290 -20.98 11.36 -11.82
CA ALA A 290 -21.43 10.85 -10.51
C ALA A 290 -21.49 9.32 -10.47
N GLY A 291 -21.23 8.77 -9.28
CA GLY A 291 -21.27 7.34 -9.01
C GLY A 291 -19.92 6.66 -9.16
N SER A 292 -19.87 5.40 -8.71
CA SER A 292 -18.65 4.61 -8.72
C SER A 292 -18.25 4.24 -10.16
N GLN A 293 -17.04 4.61 -10.56
CA GLN A 293 -16.50 4.42 -11.90
C GLN A 293 -15.05 3.92 -11.82
N ASN A 294 -14.69 3.03 -12.73
CA ASN A 294 -13.29 2.65 -12.92
C ASN A 294 -12.61 3.58 -13.92
N VAL A 295 -11.39 3.99 -13.58
CA VAL A 295 -10.43 4.63 -14.49
C VAL A 295 -9.35 3.62 -14.75
N VAL A 296 -9.08 3.32 -16.01
CA VAL A 296 -8.11 2.30 -16.43
C VAL A 296 -7.02 2.96 -17.25
N ALA A 297 -5.78 2.89 -16.79
CA ALA A 297 -4.60 3.29 -17.56
C ALA A 297 -3.92 2.06 -18.17
N THR A 298 -3.49 2.16 -19.43
CA THR A 298 -2.79 1.09 -20.14
C THR A 298 -1.59 1.68 -20.88
N VAL A 299 -0.40 1.06 -20.72
CA VAL A 299 0.81 1.36 -21.50
C VAL A 299 1.04 0.28 -22.55
N TYR A 300 1.45 0.65 -23.76
CA TYR A 300 1.68 -0.29 -24.86
C TYR A 300 2.56 0.34 -25.96
N ASP A 301 2.90 -0.46 -26.99
CA ASP A 301 3.71 -0.05 -28.16
C ASP A 301 5.09 0.54 -27.76
N ILE A 302 5.78 -0.20 -26.87
CA ILE A 302 7.04 0.24 -26.27
C ILE A 302 8.17 0.03 -27.26
N ASN A 303 8.85 1.10 -27.70
CA ASN A 303 9.90 1.11 -28.72
C ASN A 303 9.50 0.43 -30.05
N GLY A 304 8.18 0.35 -30.36
CA GLY A 304 7.67 -0.45 -31.49
C GLY A 304 7.88 -1.95 -31.34
N GLY A 305 8.22 -2.43 -30.16
CA GLY A 305 8.48 -3.83 -29.83
C GLY A 305 7.38 -4.45 -28.95
N VAL A 306 7.64 -5.69 -28.52
CA VAL A 306 6.75 -6.44 -27.63
C VAL A 306 7.24 -6.25 -26.20
N ASP A 307 6.32 -5.85 -25.30
CA ASP A 307 6.54 -5.84 -23.87
C ASP A 307 6.68 -7.29 -23.36
N ASN A 308 7.67 -7.53 -22.49
CA ASN A 308 7.95 -8.86 -21.98
C ASN A 308 7.11 -9.25 -20.77
N ASP A 309 6.41 -8.30 -20.13
CA ASP A 309 5.47 -8.57 -19.05
C ASP A 309 4.18 -7.72 -19.19
N LEU A 310 3.21 -8.27 -19.89
CA LEU A 310 1.91 -7.59 -20.08
C LEU A 310 1.05 -7.50 -18.80
N SER A 311 1.44 -8.17 -17.72
CA SER A 311 0.64 -8.22 -16.48
C SER A 311 0.70 -6.91 -15.67
N ASP A 312 1.69 -6.05 -15.91
CA ASP A 312 1.90 -4.78 -15.23
C ASP A 312 1.61 -3.55 -16.12
N ASN A 313 1.19 -3.77 -17.37
CA ASN A 313 0.85 -2.73 -18.33
C ASN A 313 -0.45 -2.00 -18.01
N VAL A 314 -1.28 -2.51 -17.10
CA VAL A 314 -2.60 -1.99 -16.81
C VAL A 314 -2.73 -1.69 -15.31
N LEU A 315 -3.19 -0.48 -15.01
CA LEU A 315 -3.57 -0.10 -13.65
C LEU A 315 -5.00 0.45 -13.65
N THR A 316 -5.83 -0.08 -12.74
CA THR A 316 -7.20 0.37 -12.54
C THR A 316 -7.34 1.03 -11.17
N THR A 317 -7.96 2.20 -11.14
CA THR A 317 -8.42 2.83 -9.90
C THR A 317 -9.91 3.06 -9.95
N THR A 318 -10.60 2.94 -8.82
CA THR A 318 -12.03 3.24 -8.71
C THR A 318 -12.19 4.61 -8.06
N ILE A 319 -12.95 5.49 -8.70
CA ILE A 319 -13.34 6.78 -8.17
C ILE A 319 -14.85 6.82 -7.94
N ASN A 320 -15.28 7.64 -6.99
CA ASN A 320 -16.71 7.85 -6.72
C ASN A 320 -16.99 9.36 -6.58
N PRO A 321 -17.03 10.10 -7.69
CA PRO A 321 -17.25 11.53 -7.66
C PRO A 321 -18.58 11.90 -7.00
N VAL A 322 -18.49 12.76 -5.98
CA VAL A 322 -19.65 13.20 -5.22
C VAL A 322 -20.44 14.28 -5.96
N VAL A 323 -21.76 14.26 -5.83
CA VAL A 323 -22.61 15.34 -6.34
C VAL A 323 -22.72 16.42 -5.25
N PRO A 324 -22.24 17.65 -5.52
CA PRO A 324 -22.35 18.73 -4.54
C PRO A 324 -23.80 19.10 -4.27
N ALA A 325 -24.10 19.49 -3.04
CA ALA A 325 -25.44 20.01 -2.71
C ALA A 325 -25.67 21.35 -3.44
N ALA A 326 -26.77 21.45 -4.19
CA ALA A 326 -27.09 22.63 -4.97
C ALA A 326 -27.12 23.91 -4.10
N GLY A 327 -26.46 24.99 -4.58
CA GLY A 327 -26.43 26.29 -3.91
C GLY A 327 -25.62 26.35 -2.62
N LYS A 328 -24.74 25.37 -2.36
CA LYS A 328 -23.82 25.38 -1.21
C LYS A 328 -22.37 25.48 -1.69
N MET A 329 -21.61 26.32 -0.97
CA MET A 329 -20.15 26.42 -1.08
C MET A 329 -19.57 26.20 0.31
N VAL A 330 -18.45 25.48 0.39
CA VAL A 330 -17.71 25.33 1.63
C VAL A 330 -16.70 26.47 1.71
N VAL A 331 -16.73 27.24 2.79
CA VAL A 331 -15.74 28.28 3.10
C VAL A 331 -14.80 27.74 4.16
N SER A 332 -13.51 27.80 3.92
CA SER A 332 -12.48 27.45 4.88
C SER A 332 -11.64 28.67 5.22
N GLU A 333 -11.46 28.93 6.50
CA GLU A 333 -10.63 30.02 7.00
C GLU A 333 -9.51 29.45 7.88
N GLU A 334 -8.27 29.83 7.60
CA GLU A 334 -7.13 29.47 8.42
C GLU A 334 -6.73 30.62 9.33
N GLY A 335 -6.86 30.44 10.65
CA GLY A 335 -6.28 31.36 11.64
C GLY A 335 -4.76 31.14 11.72
N THR A 336 -3.96 32.05 11.16
CA THR A 336 -2.50 31.93 11.11
C THR A 336 -1.78 33.12 11.74
N GLY A 337 -0.49 32.96 12.06
CA GLY A 337 0.40 34.00 12.54
C GLY A 337 1.87 33.59 12.48
N THR A 338 2.78 34.55 12.52
CA THR A 338 4.23 34.31 12.43
C THR A 338 4.79 33.43 13.56
N TRP A 339 4.04 33.24 14.64
CA TRP A 339 4.36 32.38 15.79
C TRP A 339 3.84 30.94 15.66
N CYS A 340 3.06 30.64 14.61
CA CYS A 340 2.41 29.35 14.44
C CYS A 340 3.32 28.37 13.67
N GLN A 341 3.90 27.42 14.37
CA GLN A 341 4.82 26.41 13.80
C GLN A 341 4.12 25.43 12.82
N TRP A 342 2.81 25.25 12.97
CA TRP A 342 2.01 24.28 12.21
C TRP A 342 1.20 24.89 11.05
N CYS A 343 1.07 26.21 11.02
CA CYS A 343 0.27 26.89 10.01
C CYS A 343 0.75 26.71 8.56
N PRO A 344 2.05 26.51 8.26
CA PRO A 344 2.46 26.15 6.90
C PRO A 344 1.81 24.88 6.37
N ARG A 345 1.44 23.94 7.27
CA ARG A 345 0.67 22.74 6.87
C ARG A 345 -0.77 23.07 6.51
N GLY A 346 -1.40 23.98 7.23
CA GLY A 346 -2.75 24.48 6.93
C GLY A 346 -2.81 25.07 5.52
N SER A 347 -1.87 25.96 5.18
CA SER A 347 -1.78 26.55 3.85
C SER A 347 -1.64 25.51 2.73
N VAL A 348 -0.82 24.45 2.94
CA VAL A 348 -0.70 23.35 1.99
C VAL A 348 -2.03 22.60 1.82
N PHE A 349 -2.77 22.34 2.92
CA PHE A 349 -4.09 21.73 2.83
C PHE A 349 -5.11 22.60 2.12
N LEU A 350 -5.08 23.93 2.33
CA LEU A 350 -5.97 24.84 1.64
C LEU A 350 -5.69 24.87 0.13
N ASP A 351 -4.42 24.86 -0.28
CA ASP A 351 -4.04 24.77 -1.69
C ASP A 351 -4.47 23.43 -2.31
N ASP A 352 -4.34 22.32 -1.60
CA ASP A 352 -4.80 21.00 -2.03
C ASP A 352 -6.34 20.97 -2.18
N PHE A 353 -7.08 21.56 -1.24
CA PHE A 353 -8.52 21.68 -1.34
C PHE A 353 -8.95 22.57 -2.50
N LYS A 354 -8.25 23.67 -2.75
CA LYS A 354 -8.50 24.53 -3.90
C LYS A 354 -8.35 23.78 -5.22
N GLN A 355 -7.30 22.96 -5.34
CA GLN A 355 -7.10 22.15 -6.54
C GLN A 355 -8.15 21.05 -6.69
N LYS A 356 -8.51 20.35 -5.58
CA LYS A 356 -9.46 19.22 -5.62
C LYS A 356 -10.91 19.64 -5.76
N TYR A 357 -11.28 20.80 -5.24
CA TYR A 357 -12.66 21.24 -5.09
C TYR A 357 -12.93 22.59 -5.74
N ASP A 358 -12.17 22.93 -6.79
CA ASP A 358 -12.33 24.19 -7.51
C ASP A 358 -13.78 24.44 -7.95
N GLY A 359 -14.28 25.63 -7.65
CA GLY A 359 -15.68 26.00 -7.89
C GLY A 359 -16.69 25.57 -6.80
N PHE A 360 -16.28 24.80 -5.78
CA PHE A 360 -17.13 24.34 -4.68
C PHE A 360 -16.58 24.72 -3.30
N TRP A 361 -15.39 25.28 -3.29
CA TRP A 361 -14.66 25.64 -2.09
C TRP A 361 -14.04 27.05 -2.26
N ALA A 362 -14.06 27.87 -1.20
CA ALA A 362 -13.48 29.21 -1.13
C ALA A 362 -12.75 29.45 0.19
#